data_3143d9dca270a5f5fb13c67b830458d7
#
_entry.id   3143d9dca270a5f5fb13c67b830458d7
#
_cell.length_a   1.000
_cell.length_b   1.000
_cell.length_c   1.000
_cell.angle_alpha   90.00
_cell.angle_beta   90.00
_cell.angle_gamma   90.00
#
_symmetry.space_group_name_H-M   'P 1'
#
loop_
_entity.id
_entity.type
_entity.pdbx_description
1 polymer ?
#
loop_
_entity_poly.entity_id
_entity_poly.type
_entity_poly.pdbx_seq_one_letter_code
_entity_poly.pdbx_strand_id
1 'polypeptide(L)'
;MMEQLTPVRSLFEDTKRFDGKTVKVGGWVRNLRASKNFGFINLSDGTYFSQVQVVFGAELANFQEISKLNISAAVIVTGTLVVTPDAKQPFEIQASEISVEGPSTPDFPIQPKRHSMEFLRTLPHLRVRTNTFQAVFRVRSIIAYAIHKFFQERSFVYVHTPLITGSDCEGAGEMFQVTTLDLNNPPRLEDGSIDYSEDFFGKETNLTVSGQLNGETFAQAFRNIYTFGPTFRAENSNTTRHAAEFWMIEPEMAFADLSDDMRVAEDMIKFVISYVLENAPEEMAFFNQFVDKGLLDRLNHVMTSEFGHVTYTEAVKLLEQHNDKFDYKVFWGCDLQTEHERYLTEQIFKRPVFVTDYPKEIKAFYMKLNEDGKTVAAMDCLVPGIGEIIGGSQREDNYDTLLARMNELGLKPEDYGFYLDLRKYGSTRHAGFGLGFERCVMYLTGISNIRDVLPFPRTVGNCEL
;
A
#
# COMPACT_ATOMS: atom_id res chain seq x y z
N MET A 1 -34.77 -17.32 -2.10
CA MET A 1 -33.46 -17.87 -1.79
C MET A 1 -32.50 -17.29 -2.83
N MET A 2 -31.40 -16.67 -2.45
CA MET A 2 -30.35 -16.34 -3.43
C MET A 2 -29.89 -17.66 -4.08
N GLU A 3 -29.86 -17.70 -5.39
CA GLU A 3 -29.33 -18.81 -6.14
C GLU A 3 -27.84 -18.97 -5.83
N GLN A 4 -27.45 -20.14 -5.32
CA GLN A 4 -26.08 -20.34 -4.81
C GLN A 4 -25.14 -20.62 -5.97
N LEU A 5 -24.42 -19.58 -6.43
CA LEU A 5 -23.34 -19.74 -7.41
C LEU A 5 -22.11 -20.36 -6.75
N THR A 6 -21.44 -21.26 -7.45
CA THR A 6 -20.17 -21.85 -7.01
C THR A 6 -19.02 -20.88 -7.33
N PRO A 7 -18.24 -20.42 -6.32
CA PRO A 7 -17.08 -19.56 -6.60
C PRO A 7 -16.04 -20.29 -7.46
N VAL A 8 -15.48 -19.58 -8.43
CA VAL A 8 -14.39 -20.10 -9.28
C VAL A 8 -13.21 -20.57 -8.43
N ARG A 9 -12.89 -19.85 -7.36
CA ARG A 9 -11.86 -20.25 -6.39
C ARG A 9 -12.03 -21.67 -5.88
N SER A 10 -13.25 -22.04 -5.49
CA SER A 10 -13.53 -23.39 -4.97
C SER A 10 -13.28 -24.47 -6.01
N LEU A 11 -13.51 -24.19 -7.30
CA LEU A 11 -13.24 -25.13 -8.38
C LEU A 11 -11.75 -25.41 -8.57
N PHE A 12 -10.91 -24.41 -8.39
CA PHE A 12 -9.45 -24.56 -8.47
C PHE A 12 -8.87 -25.19 -7.21
N GLU A 13 -9.35 -24.83 -6.02
CA GLU A 13 -8.85 -25.34 -4.75
C GLU A 13 -9.20 -26.83 -4.52
N ASP A 14 -10.34 -27.29 -5.01
CA ASP A 14 -10.80 -28.68 -4.83
C ASP A 14 -11.43 -29.25 -6.11
N THR A 15 -10.69 -29.22 -7.22
CA THR A 15 -11.15 -29.65 -8.53
C THR A 15 -11.73 -31.08 -8.51
N LYS A 16 -11.09 -31.98 -7.75
CA LYS A 16 -11.54 -33.40 -7.65
C LYS A 16 -12.94 -33.55 -7.08
N ARG A 17 -13.33 -32.67 -6.16
CA ARG A 17 -14.69 -32.67 -5.57
C ARG A 17 -15.77 -32.40 -6.61
N PHE A 18 -15.45 -31.63 -7.64
CA PHE A 18 -16.39 -31.16 -8.65
C PHE A 18 -16.33 -31.94 -9.96
N ASP A 19 -15.35 -32.83 -10.13
CA ASP A 19 -15.21 -33.64 -11.35
C ASP A 19 -16.45 -34.49 -11.64
N GLY A 20 -16.96 -34.41 -12.86
CA GLY A 20 -18.19 -35.04 -13.31
C GLY A 20 -19.48 -34.47 -12.71
N LYS A 21 -19.43 -33.41 -11.90
CA LYS A 21 -20.61 -32.79 -11.28
C LYS A 21 -21.07 -31.56 -12.02
N THR A 22 -22.37 -31.31 -11.94
CA THR A 22 -22.96 -30.05 -12.41
C THR A 22 -22.59 -28.93 -11.45
N VAL A 23 -22.06 -27.85 -11.99
CA VAL A 23 -21.74 -26.61 -11.28
C VAL A 23 -22.49 -25.45 -11.92
N LYS A 24 -22.75 -24.39 -11.11
CA LYS A 24 -23.36 -23.16 -11.58
C LYS A 24 -22.44 -21.99 -11.20
N VAL A 25 -21.90 -21.26 -12.19
CA VAL A 25 -20.90 -20.20 -12.01
C VAL A 25 -21.39 -18.93 -12.69
N GLY A 26 -21.38 -17.82 -11.95
CA GLY A 26 -21.62 -16.50 -12.51
C GLY A 26 -20.29 -15.77 -12.71
N GLY A 27 -20.17 -14.97 -13.75
CA GLY A 27 -18.94 -14.20 -13.99
C GLY A 27 -18.97 -13.36 -15.25
N TRP A 28 -17.83 -12.77 -15.56
CA TRP A 28 -17.65 -11.91 -16.73
C TRP A 28 -16.81 -12.59 -17.81
N VAL A 29 -17.25 -12.45 -19.06
CA VAL A 29 -16.53 -12.93 -20.23
C VAL A 29 -15.21 -12.17 -20.38
N ARG A 30 -14.10 -12.89 -20.31
CA ARG A 30 -12.73 -12.33 -20.47
C ARG A 30 -12.22 -12.52 -21.89
N ASN A 31 -12.63 -13.60 -22.52
CA ASN A 31 -12.33 -13.92 -23.91
C ASN A 31 -13.42 -14.86 -24.45
N LEU A 32 -13.70 -14.75 -25.71
CA LEU A 32 -14.66 -15.62 -26.42
C LEU A 32 -14.09 -15.98 -27.78
N ARG A 33 -14.17 -17.27 -28.11
CA ARG A 33 -13.85 -17.80 -29.44
C ARG A 33 -14.97 -18.76 -29.83
N ALA A 34 -15.59 -18.53 -30.97
CA ALA A 34 -16.67 -19.40 -31.46
C ALA A 34 -16.41 -19.84 -32.90
N SER A 35 -16.76 -21.06 -33.21
CA SER A 35 -16.87 -21.65 -34.54
C SER A 35 -18.35 -21.84 -34.91
N LYS A 36 -18.64 -22.55 -36.01
CA LYS A 36 -20.01 -22.80 -36.42
C LYS A 36 -20.80 -23.74 -35.46
N ASN A 37 -20.08 -24.63 -34.77
CA ASN A 37 -20.71 -25.72 -33.99
C ASN A 37 -20.38 -25.70 -32.50
N PHE A 38 -19.35 -24.97 -32.08
CA PHE A 38 -18.92 -24.87 -30.68
C PHE A 38 -18.12 -23.59 -30.41
N GLY A 39 -17.96 -23.25 -29.14
CA GLY A 39 -17.16 -22.12 -28.73
C GLY A 39 -16.57 -22.30 -27.33
N PHE A 40 -15.69 -21.36 -26.99
CA PHE A 40 -15.01 -21.30 -25.71
C PHE A 40 -15.17 -19.91 -25.11
N ILE A 41 -15.50 -19.85 -23.84
CA ILE A 41 -15.48 -18.64 -23.03
C ILE A 41 -14.43 -18.80 -21.94
N ASN A 42 -13.56 -17.82 -21.77
CA ASN A 42 -12.80 -17.66 -20.55
C ASN A 42 -13.63 -16.79 -19.59
N LEU A 43 -14.03 -17.38 -18.46
CA LEU A 43 -14.91 -16.76 -17.46
C LEU A 43 -14.13 -16.44 -16.19
N SER A 44 -14.36 -15.27 -15.62
CA SER A 44 -13.81 -14.87 -14.32
C SER A 44 -14.94 -14.31 -13.45
N ASP A 45 -15.05 -14.79 -12.22
CA ASP A 45 -15.92 -14.22 -11.20
C ASP A 45 -15.18 -13.29 -10.22
N GLY A 46 -13.86 -13.12 -10.41
CA GLY A 46 -13.00 -12.32 -9.55
C GLY A 46 -12.58 -13.00 -8.24
N THR A 47 -13.09 -14.19 -7.90
CA THR A 47 -12.70 -14.88 -6.66
C THR A 47 -11.33 -15.57 -6.77
N TYR A 48 -10.85 -15.83 -7.98
CA TYR A 48 -9.56 -16.44 -8.27
C TYR A 48 -8.86 -15.72 -9.42
N PHE A 49 -7.52 -15.80 -9.50
CA PHE A 49 -6.78 -15.11 -10.55
C PHE A 49 -6.91 -15.82 -11.91
N SER A 50 -6.77 -17.14 -11.92
CA SER A 50 -6.97 -17.94 -13.13
C SER A 50 -8.44 -17.99 -13.54
N GLN A 51 -8.68 -18.06 -14.85
CA GLN A 51 -10.01 -18.04 -15.47
C GLN A 51 -10.47 -19.46 -15.78
N VAL A 52 -11.75 -19.70 -15.66
CA VAL A 52 -12.36 -20.98 -16.05
C VAL A 52 -12.60 -21.00 -17.56
N GLN A 53 -12.23 -22.09 -18.24
CA GLN A 53 -12.66 -22.35 -19.59
C GLN A 53 -14.05 -22.98 -19.59
N VAL A 54 -14.98 -22.35 -20.26
CA VAL A 54 -16.33 -22.87 -20.53
C VAL A 54 -16.38 -23.27 -21.99
N VAL A 55 -16.80 -24.55 -22.24
CA VAL A 55 -17.05 -25.08 -23.59
C VAL A 55 -18.56 -25.11 -23.82
N PHE A 56 -19.01 -24.59 -24.95
CA PHE A 56 -20.42 -24.58 -25.32
C PHE A 56 -20.60 -24.98 -26.77
N GLY A 57 -21.69 -25.71 -27.07
CA GLY A 57 -21.97 -26.24 -28.38
C GLY A 57 -23.27 -25.73 -28.99
N ALA A 58 -23.52 -26.09 -30.27
CA ALA A 58 -24.67 -25.66 -31.04
C ALA A 58 -25.99 -26.24 -30.49
N GLU A 59 -25.96 -27.16 -29.55
CA GLU A 59 -27.12 -27.71 -28.82
C GLU A 59 -27.75 -26.67 -27.86
N LEU A 60 -27.05 -25.63 -27.49
CA LEU A 60 -27.63 -24.55 -26.69
C LEU A 60 -28.66 -23.76 -27.49
N ALA A 61 -29.85 -23.59 -26.93
CA ALA A 61 -30.95 -22.87 -27.58
C ALA A 61 -30.56 -21.44 -28.02
N ASN A 62 -29.66 -20.78 -27.26
CA ASN A 62 -29.17 -19.43 -27.52
C ASN A 62 -27.73 -19.39 -28.04
N PHE A 63 -27.24 -20.45 -28.66
CA PHE A 63 -25.87 -20.55 -29.20
C PHE A 63 -25.47 -19.33 -30.06
N GLN A 64 -26.39 -18.88 -30.93
CA GLN A 64 -26.13 -17.74 -31.83
C GLN A 64 -25.94 -16.41 -31.06
N GLU A 65 -26.61 -16.23 -29.94
CA GLU A 65 -26.46 -15.10 -29.04
C GLU A 65 -25.11 -15.19 -28.32
N ILE A 66 -24.86 -16.33 -27.68
CA ILE A 66 -23.63 -16.56 -26.90
C ILE A 66 -22.37 -16.42 -27.76
N SER A 67 -22.42 -16.92 -29.00
CA SER A 67 -21.29 -16.83 -29.95
C SER A 67 -20.90 -15.42 -30.35
N LYS A 68 -21.74 -14.41 -30.06
CA LYS A 68 -21.54 -12.99 -30.42
C LYS A 68 -21.37 -12.09 -29.20
N LEU A 69 -21.24 -12.65 -28.00
CA LEU A 69 -21.05 -11.85 -26.80
C LEU A 69 -19.73 -11.06 -26.87
N ASN A 70 -19.80 -9.85 -26.40
CA ASN A 70 -18.61 -9.03 -26.21
C ASN A 70 -17.93 -9.35 -24.89
N ILE A 71 -16.65 -9.00 -24.81
CA ILE A 71 -15.87 -9.04 -23.56
C ILE A 71 -16.57 -8.20 -22.51
N SER A 72 -16.46 -8.63 -21.26
CA SER A 72 -17.09 -8.01 -20.11
C SER A 72 -18.60 -8.22 -19.99
N ALA A 73 -19.25 -8.97 -20.90
CA ALA A 73 -20.60 -9.43 -20.66
C ALA A 73 -20.68 -10.30 -19.41
N ALA A 74 -21.72 -10.11 -18.60
CA ALA A 74 -21.99 -10.89 -17.40
C ALA A 74 -22.89 -12.08 -17.79
N VAL A 75 -22.47 -13.30 -17.40
CA VAL A 75 -23.21 -14.54 -17.70
C VAL A 75 -23.26 -15.44 -16.48
N ILE A 76 -24.30 -16.28 -16.44
CA ILE A 76 -24.38 -17.44 -15.55
C ILE A 76 -24.28 -18.68 -16.40
N VAL A 77 -23.38 -19.58 -16.05
CA VAL A 77 -23.11 -20.83 -16.73
C VAL A 77 -23.51 -22.02 -15.82
N THR A 78 -24.37 -22.90 -16.30
CA THR A 78 -24.61 -24.19 -15.70
C THR A 78 -23.99 -25.25 -16.61
N GLY A 79 -23.22 -26.18 -16.04
CA GLY A 79 -22.58 -27.23 -16.84
C GLY A 79 -21.84 -28.26 -15.99
N THR A 80 -21.31 -29.26 -16.63
CA THR A 80 -20.52 -30.31 -15.97
C THR A 80 -19.05 -29.93 -15.97
N LEU A 81 -18.41 -29.92 -14.79
CA LEU A 81 -16.97 -29.78 -14.69
C LEU A 81 -16.28 -31.07 -15.11
N VAL A 82 -15.30 -30.97 -15.99
CA VAL A 82 -14.52 -32.10 -16.51
C VAL A 82 -13.04 -31.80 -16.35
N VAL A 83 -12.34 -32.68 -15.66
CA VAL A 83 -10.86 -32.57 -15.49
C VAL A 83 -10.18 -32.86 -16.82
N THR A 84 -9.20 -32.04 -17.19
CA THR A 84 -8.48 -32.10 -18.47
C THR A 84 -6.97 -32.22 -18.24
N PRO A 85 -6.46 -33.41 -17.80
CA PRO A 85 -5.06 -33.55 -17.34
C PRO A 85 -4.04 -33.31 -18.44
N ASP A 86 -4.38 -33.52 -19.70
CA ASP A 86 -3.51 -33.34 -20.85
C ASP A 86 -3.61 -31.97 -21.52
N ALA A 87 -4.51 -31.10 -21.01
CA ALA A 87 -4.72 -29.77 -21.54
C ALA A 87 -3.91 -28.71 -20.73
N LYS A 88 -3.85 -27.49 -21.26
CA LYS A 88 -3.20 -26.37 -20.58
C LYS A 88 -3.90 -25.96 -19.28
N GLN A 89 -5.23 -26.02 -19.28
CA GLN A 89 -6.09 -25.78 -18.12
C GLN A 89 -6.33 -27.09 -17.36
N PRO A 90 -6.46 -27.07 -16.02
CA PRO A 90 -6.66 -28.29 -15.23
C PRO A 90 -8.05 -28.91 -15.41
N PHE A 91 -9.04 -28.12 -15.79
CA PHE A 91 -10.41 -28.53 -16.04
C PHE A 91 -11.12 -27.54 -16.96
N GLU A 92 -12.29 -27.94 -17.44
CA GLU A 92 -13.23 -27.08 -18.16
C GLU A 92 -14.67 -27.33 -17.69
N ILE A 93 -15.59 -26.42 -17.96
CA ILE A 93 -17.02 -26.57 -17.75
C ILE A 93 -17.68 -26.79 -19.09
N GLN A 94 -18.25 -27.98 -19.29
CA GLN A 94 -19.09 -28.27 -20.45
C GLN A 94 -20.50 -27.75 -20.18
N ALA A 95 -20.82 -26.61 -20.81
CA ALA A 95 -22.05 -25.88 -20.54
C ALA A 95 -23.27 -26.62 -21.07
N SER A 96 -24.28 -26.80 -20.22
CA SER A 96 -25.61 -27.22 -20.59
C SER A 96 -26.60 -26.06 -20.72
N GLU A 97 -26.28 -24.93 -20.08
CA GLU A 97 -27.06 -23.70 -20.11
C GLU A 97 -26.15 -22.49 -19.90
N ILE A 98 -26.36 -21.41 -20.65
CA ILE A 98 -25.72 -20.09 -20.41
C ILE A 98 -26.81 -19.02 -20.49
N SER A 99 -27.01 -18.28 -19.40
CA SER A 99 -27.88 -17.11 -19.37
C SER A 99 -27.06 -15.81 -19.37
N VAL A 100 -27.50 -14.82 -20.12
CA VAL A 100 -26.88 -13.48 -20.18
C VAL A 100 -27.55 -12.59 -19.16
N GLU A 101 -26.82 -12.19 -18.12
CA GLU A 101 -27.31 -11.29 -17.08
C GLU A 101 -27.14 -9.82 -17.50
N GLY A 102 -26.02 -9.50 -18.15
CA GLY A 102 -25.73 -8.17 -18.64
C GLY A 102 -24.90 -8.20 -19.92
N PRO A 103 -25.43 -7.75 -21.05
CA PRO A 103 -24.66 -7.66 -22.27
C PRO A 103 -23.60 -6.55 -22.17
N SER A 104 -22.51 -6.73 -22.91
CA SER A 104 -21.49 -5.69 -23.11
C SER A 104 -21.55 -5.18 -24.55
N THR A 105 -21.34 -3.91 -24.74
CA THR A 105 -21.37 -3.30 -26.07
C THR A 105 -20.00 -3.39 -26.78
N PRO A 106 -19.96 -3.33 -28.15
CA PRO A 106 -18.71 -3.47 -28.90
C PRO A 106 -17.70 -2.35 -28.65
N ASP A 107 -18.14 -1.21 -28.12
CA ASP A 107 -17.31 -0.03 -27.80
C ASP A 107 -16.67 -0.10 -26.41
N PHE A 108 -16.79 -1.26 -25.70
CA PHE A 108 -16.08 -1.45 -24.45
C PHE A 108 -14.58 -1.16 -24.62
N PRO A 109 -14.00 -0.18 -23.87
CA PRO A 109 -12.69 0.37 -24.22
C PRO A 109 -11.52 -0.58 -23.94
N ILE A 110 -11.70 -1.56 -23.03
CA ILE A 110 -10.64 -2.51 -22.67
C ILE A 110 -10.78 -3.78 -23.53
N GLN A 111 -10.21 -3.74 -24.71
CA GLN A 111 -10.22 -4.86 -25.65
C GLN A 111 -9.10 -5.88 -25.35
N PRO A 112 -9.13 -7.14 -25.88
CA PRO A 112 -8.12 -8.17 -25.62
C PRO A 112 -6.78 -7.87 -26.33
N LYS A 113 -6.16 -6.77 -25.95
CA LYS A 113 -4.83 -6.34 -26.39
C LYS A 113 -4.09 -5.72 -25.22
N ARG A 114 -2.78 -5.54 -25.36
CA ARG A 114 -2.01 -4.82 -24.35
C ARG A 114 -2.39 -3.33 -24.36
N HIS A 115 -2.71 -2.82 -23.19
CA HIS A 115 -2.96 -1.40 -22.95
C HIS A 115 -1.80 -0.80 -22.15
N SER A 116 -1.48 0.48 -22.39
CA SER A 116 -0.51 1.19 -21.56
C SER A 116 -1.13 1.55 -20.19
N MET A 117 -0.28 1.73 -19.19
CA MET A 117 -0.75 2.17 -17.86
C MET A 117 -1.37 3.57 -17.92
N GLU A 118 -0.83 4.47 -18.75
CA GLU A 118 -1.36 5.82 -18.97
C GLU A 118 -2.80 5.77 -19.46
N PHE A 119 -3.08 4.94 -20.47
CA PHE A 119 -4.44 4.74 -20.96
C PHE A 119 -5.36 4.17 -19.86
N LEU A 120 -4.90 3.18 -19.12
CA LEU A 120 -5.70 2.56 -18.06
C LEU A 120 -5.98 3.52 -16.89
N ARG A 121 -5.11 4.50 -16.64
CA ARG A 121 -5.36 5.57 -15.66
C ARG A 121 -6.50 6.50 -16.07
N THR A 122 -6.80 6.65 -17.36
CA THR A 122 -7.97 7.41 -17.82
C THR A 122 -9.30 6.67 -17.60
N LEU A 123 -9.25 5.41 -17.22
CA LEU A 123 -10.40 4.52 -17.02
C LEU A 123 -10.35 3.84 -15.63
N PRO A 124 -10.23 4.60 -14.52
CA PRO A 124 -10.01 4.01 -13.20
C PRO A 124 -11.11 3.04 -12.78
N HIS A 125 -12.36 3.28 -13.15
CA HIS A 125 -13.53 2.43 -12.88
C HIS A 125 -13.59 1.13 -13.70
N LEU A 126 -12.86 1.05 -14.82
CA LEU A 126 -12.84 -0.13 -15.70
C LEU A 126 -11.52 -0.89 -15.64
N ARG A 127 -10.39 -0.22 -15.33
CA ARG A 127 -9.07 -0.86 -15.34
C ARG A 127 -8.96 -2.08 -14.43
N VAL A 128 -9.77 -2.15 -13.38
CA VAL A 128 -9.88 -3.30 -12.48
C VAL A 128 -10.32 -4.59 -13.17
N ARG A 129 -10.87 -4.49 -14.39
CA ARG A 129 -11.24 -5.64 -15.23
C ARG A 129 -10.05 -6.21 -16.02
N THR A 130 -8.85 -5.63 -15.93
CA THR A 130 -7.62 -6.17 -16.54
C THR A 130 -6.93 -7.17 -15.60
N ASN A 131 -6.15 -8.09 -16.16
CA ASN A 131 -5.39 -9.05 -15.33
C ASN A 131 -4.40 -8.34 -14.40
N THR A 132 -3.72 -7.29 -14.89
CA THR A 132 -2.76 -6.53 -14.09
C THR A 132 -3.41 -5.93 -12.86
N PHE A 133 -4.53 -5.23 -13.00
CA PHE A 133 -5.18 -4.59 -11.86
C PHE A 133 -5.95 -5.58 -10.98
N GLN A 134 -6.44 -6.69 -11.52
CA GLN A 134 -6.94 -7.78 -10.69
C GLN A 134 -5.83 -8.36 -9.80
N ALA A 135 -4.65 -8.63 -10.36
CA ALA A 135 -3.51 -9.09 -9.58
C ALA A 135 -3.10 -8.06 -8.51
N VAL A 136 -2.96 -6.77 -8.88
CA VAL A 136 -2.58 -5.70 -7.97
C VAL A 136 -3.53 -5.62 -6.77
N PHE A 137 -4.84 -5.52 -7.00
CA PHE A 137 -5.79 -5.31 -5.90
C PHE A 137 -6.06 -6.57 -5.09
N ARG A 138 -5.88 -7.76 -5.66
CA ARG A 138 -5.88 -9.01 -4.88
C ARG A 138 -4.67 -9.08 -3.95
N VAL A 139 -3.47 -8.81 -4.47
CA VAL A 139 -2.25 -8.77 -3.65
C VAL A 139 -2.32 -7.66 -2.62
N ARG A 140 -2.81 -6.46 -2.97
CA ARG A 140 -3.04 -5.36 -2.01
C ARG A 140 -3.93 -5.82 -0.84
N SER A 141 -5.02 -6.53 -1.12
CA SER A 141 -5.91 -7.07 -0.08
C SER A 141 -5.21 -8.09 0.82
N ILE A 142 -4.39 -8.97 0.22
CA ILE A 142 -3.62 -9.98 0.97
C ILE A 142 -2.56 -9.33 1.85
N ILE A 143 -1.85 -8.32 1.34
CA ILE A 143 -0.87 -7.54 2.12
C ILE A 143 -1.54 -6.88 3.33
N ALA A 144 -2.71 -6.25 3.14
CA ALA A 144 -3.43 -5.60 4.25
C ALA A 144 -3.78 -6.62 5.35
N TYR A 145 -4.29 -7.78 4.97
CA TYR A 145 -4.58 -8.86 5.93
C TYR A 145 -3.30 -9.38 6.61
N ALA A 146 -2.22 -9.58 5.85
CA ALA A 146 -0.94 -10.02 6.39
C ALA A 146 -0.40 -9.06 7.47
N ILE A 147 -0.50 -7.76 7.24
CA ILE A 147 -0.08 -6.73 8.20
C ILE A 147 -0.92 -6.81 9.47
N HIS A 148 -2.25 -6.87 9.36
CA HIS A 148 -3.12 -7.05 10.52
C HIS A 148 -2.79 -8.34 11.27
N LYS A 149 -2.61 -9.45 10.56
CA LYS A 149 -2.24 -10.74 11.14
C LYS A 149 -0.91 -10.68 11.90
N PHE A 150 0.12 -10.05 11.30
CA PHE A 150 1.43 -9.88 11.92
C PHE A 150 1.34 -9.21 13.29
N PHE A 151 0.64 -8.07 13.36
CA PHE A 151 0.52 -7.30 14.59
C PHE A 151 -0.41 -7.95 15.60
N GLN A 152 -1.56 -8.47 15.19
CA GLN A 152 -2.53 -9.10 16.08
C GLN A 152 -1.95 -10.35 16.75
N GLU A 153 -1.22 -11.19 16.04
CA GLU A 153 -0.57 -12.38 16.59
C GLU A 153 0.57 -12.06 17.57
N ARG A 154 1.06 -10.80 17.55
CA ARG A 154 2.08 -10.28 18.49
C ARG A 154 1.50 -9.40 19.59
N SER A 155 0.18 -9.48 19.79
CA SER A 155 -0.54 -8.75 20.84
C SER A 155 -0.47 -7.22 20.70
N PHE A 156 -0.32 -6.70 19.49
CA PHE A 156 -0.51 -5.28 19.23
C PHE A 156 -2.00 -4.95 19.14
N VAL A 157 -2.39 -3.82 19.70
CA VAL A 157 -3.76 -3.32 19.64
C VAL A 157 -3.90 -2.40 18.42
N TYR A 158 -4.86 -2.69 17.55
CA TYR A 158 -5.21 -1.79 16.44
C TYR A 158 -5.93 -0.56 16.95
N VAL A 159 -5.46 0.62 16.61
CA VAL A 159 -6.02 1.90 17.05
C VAL A 159 -6.47 2.73 15.85
N HIS A 160 -7.68 3.24 15.93
CA HIS A 160 -8.20 4.24 15.01
C HIS A 160 -7.86 5.63 15.54
N THR A 161 -7.04 6.38 14.83
CA THR A 161 -6.71 7.78 15.14
C THR A 161 -7.54 8.75 14.28
N PRO A 162 -7.81 9.98 14.75
CA PRO A 162 -8.59 10.94 13.99
C PRO A 162 -7.94 11.31 12.66
N LEU A 163 -8.77 11.44 11.62
CA LEU A 163 -8.34 11.94 10.31
C LEU A 163 -8.35 13.46 10.24
N ILE A 164 -9.24 14.12 11.03
CA ILE A 164 -9.30 15.57 11.15
C ILE A 164 -8.57 15.95 12.44
N THR A 165 -7.58 16.81 12.33
CA THR A 165 -6.71 17.19 13.44
C THR A 165 -6.48 18.70 13.49
N GLY A 166 -6.23 19.22 14.70
CA GLY A 166 -5.77 20.57 14.90
C GLY A 166 -4.25 20.66 15.16
N SER A 167 -3.49 19.57 14.98
CA SER A 167 -2.05 19.55 15.19
C SER A 167 -1.31 18.96 13.97
N ASP A 168 -0.14 19.50 13.66
CA ASP A 168 0.74 18.97 12.62
C ASP A 168 1.74 17.98 13.24
N CYS A 169 1.67 16.72 12.87
CA CYS A 169 2.55 15.67 13.39
C CYS A 169 4.00 15.89 13.00
N GLU A 170 4.27 16.39 11.80
CA GLU A 170 5.63 16.55 11.28
C GLU A 170 6.20 17.96 11.52
N GLY A 171 5.32 18.91 11.90
CA GLY A 171 5.72 20.29 12.25
C GLY A 171 6.09 21.17 11.05
N ALA A 172 5.91 20.70 9.83
CA ALA A 172 6.17 21.43 8.59
C ALA A 172 5.37 20.84 7.40
N GLY A 173 4.34 20.05 7.69
CA GLY A 173 3.55 19.35 6.66
C GLY A 173 2.66 20.31 5.88
N GLU A 174 2.64 20.19 4.57
CA GLU A 174 1.59 20.80 3.76
C GLU A 174 0.30 20.01 3.95
N MET A 175 -0.62 20.57 4.75
CA MET A 175 -1.87 19.92 5.13
C MET A 175 -3.05 20.43 4.30
N PHE A 176 -3.98 19.53 3.98
CA PHE A 176 -5.29 19.94 3.45
C PHE A 176 -6.14 20.49 4.57
N GLN A 177 -6.62 21.72 4.40
CA GLN A 177 -7.52 22.35 5.37
C GLN A 177 -8.93 21.76 5.29
N VAL A 178 -9.56 21.53 6.44
CA VAL A 178 -10.94 21.12 6.59
C VAL A 178 -11.74 22.26 7.20
N THR A 179 -12.67 22.82 6.44
CA THR A 179 -13.48 23.96 6.89
C THR A 179 -14.91 23.90 6.34
N THR A 180 -15.85 24.43 7.07
CA THR A 180 -17.26 24.66 6.65
C THR A 180 -17.55 26.13 6.42
N LEU A 181 -16.57 27.02 6.58
CA LEU A 181 -16.71 28.44 6.31
C LEU A 181 -16.95 28.72 4.81
N ASP A 182 -17.70 29.77 4.51
CA ASP A 182 -17.83 30.23 3.12
C ASP A 182 -16.51 30.85 2.65
N LEU A 183 -15.83 30.17 1.73
CA LEU A 183 -14.56 30.62 1.18
C LEU A 183 -14.65 31.95 0.40
N ASN A 184 -15.84 32.35 -0.07
CA ASN A 184 -16.04 33.63 -0.74
C ASN A 184 -16.13 34.81 0.25
N ASN A 185 -16.60 34.55 1.48
CA ASN A 185 -16.80 35.56 2.50
C ASN A 185 -16.56 34.98 3.90
N PRO A 186 -15.34 34.57 4.24
CA PRO A 186 -15.06 34.01 5.54
C PRO A 186 -15.15 35.07 6.63
N PRO A 187 -15.61 34.75 7.85
CA PRO A 187 -15.57 35.65 9.00
C PRO A 187 -14.11 36.02 9.30
N ARG A 188 -13.89 37.27 9.75
CA ARG A 188 -12.53 37.79 10.00
C ARG A 188 -12.43 38.46 11.35
N LEU A 189 -11.28 38.31 11.98
CA LEU A 189 -10.85 39.04 13.15
C LEU A 189 -10.52 40.50 12.79
N GLU A 190 -10.30 41.35 13.82
CA GLU A 190 -9.94 42.76 13.64
C GLU A 190 -8.63 42.96 12.87
N ASP A 191 -7.68 42.01 12.95
CA ASP A 191 -6.41 42.02 12.23
C ASP A 191 -6.52 41.54 10.76
N GLY A 192 -7.73 41.13 10.33
CA GLY A 192 -8.00 40.66 8.98
C GLY A 192 -7.77 39.15 8.75
N SER A 193 -7.25 38.43 9.74
CA SER A 193 -7.15 36.96 9.69
C SER A 193 -8.52 36.29 9.75
N ILE A 194 -8.60 35.01 9.33
CA ILE A 194 -9.84 34.26 9.38
C ILE A 194 -10.20 33.94 10.83
N ASP A 195 -11.45 34.17 11.19
CA ASP A 195 -12.01 33.79 12.50
C ASP A 195 -12.50 32.35 12.48
N TYR A 196 -11.61 31.41 12.81
CA TYR A 196 -11.95 29.99 12.91
C TYR A 196 -12.82 29.64 14.13
N SER A 197 -13.07 30.59 15.07
CA SER A 197 -14.01 30.31 16.15
C SER A 197 -15.47 30.13 15.66
N GLU A 198 -15.77 30.66 14.48
CA GLU A 198 -17.03 30.48 13.76
C GLU A 198 -17.08 29.21 12.89
N ASP A 199 -15.98 28.47 12.74
CA ASP A 199 -15.95 27.21 11.98
C ASP A 199 -16.51 26.03 12.81
N PHE A 200 -16.80 24.92 12.14
CA PHE A 200 -17.45 23.74 12.73
C PHE A 200 -16.80 23.25 14.03
N PHE A 201 -15.46 23.23 14.09
CA PHE A 201 -14.70 22.78 15.25
C PHE A 201 -14.28 23.92 16.19
N GLY A 202 -14.65 25.16 15.90
CA GLY A 202 -14.27 26.33 16.68
C GLY A 202 -12.76 26.65 16.64
N LYS A 203 -12.02 26.08 15.70
CA LYS A 203 -10.60 26.29 15.45
C LYS A 203 -10.21 25.80 14.07
N GLU A 204 -9.02 26.21 13.59
CA GLU A 204 -8.46 25.67 12.35
C GLU A 204 -8.22 24.18 12.47
N THR A 205 -8.65 23.41 11.44
CA THR A 205 -8.48 21.97 11.36
C THR A 205 -8.04 21.55 9.98
N ASN A 206 -7.32 20.41 9.93
CA ASN A 206 -6.71 19.87 8.73
C ASN A 206 -6.89 18.36 8.65
N LEU A 207 -6.68 17.77 7.47
CA LEU A 207 -6.52 16.34 7.33
C LEU A 207 -5.14 15.92 7.83
N THR A 208 -5.08 14.82 8.57
CA THR A 208 -3.84 14.35 9.21
C THR A 208 -2.77 13.88 8.22
N VAL A 209 -1.51 14.16 8.53
CA VAL A 209 -0.34 13.63 7.83
C VAL A 209 0.19 12.33 8.44
N SER A 210 -0.25 11.98 9.68
CA SER A 210 0.16 10.78 10.42
C SER A 210 -0.74 10.57 11.64
N GLY A 211 -0.97 9.32 12.02
CA GLY A 211 -1.64 8.95 13.27
C GLY A 211 -0.72 8.82 14.48
N GLN A 212 0.59 9.04 14.30
CA GLN A 212 1.62 8.74 15.30
C GLN A 212 1.39 9.42 16.66
N LEU A 213 1.22 10.76 16.70
CA LEU A 213 1.11 11.47 17.99
C LEU A 213 -0.05 10.98 18.83
N ASN A 214 -1.20 10.70 18.20
CA ASN A 214 -2.35 10.10 18.87
C ASN A 214 -2.09 8.63 19.23
N GLY A 215 -1.38 7.88 18.37
CA GLY A 215 -0.99 6.49 18.60
C GLY A 215 -0.10 6.33 19.83
N GLU A 216 0.88 7.22 20.04
CA GLU A 216 1.75 7.22 21.23
C GLU A 216 0.95 7.31 22.53
N THR A 217 -0.19 8.02 22.53
CA THR A 217 -1.09 8.08 23.71
C THR A 217 -1.58 6.68 24.10
N PHE A 218 -1.93 5.87 23.12
CA PHE A 218 -2.39 4.51 23.34
C PHE A 218 -1.24 3.56 23.67
N ALA A 219 -0.07 3.73 23.06
CA ALA A 219 1.10 2.92 23.37
C ALA A 219 1.49 3.00 24.86
N GLN A 220 1.36 4.18 25.47
CA GLN A 220 1.63 4.39 26.89
C GLN A 220 0.56 3.81 27.84
N ALA A 221 -0.50 3.21 27.30
CA ALA A 221 -1.52 2.51 28.08
C ALA A 221 -1.62 1.02 27.69
N PHE A 222 -1.42 0.69 26.42
CA PHE A 222 -1.57 -0.67 25.88
C PHE A 222 -0.24 -1.35 25.55
N ARG A 223 0.88 -0.68 25.75
CA ARG A 223 2.24 -1.12 25.46
C ARG A 223 2.58 -1.17 23.98
N ASN A 224 1.89 -1.98 23.18
CA ASN A 224 2.12 -2.14 21.76
C ASN A 224 0.83 -1.85 21.00
N ILE A 225 0.85 -0.87 20.11
CA ILE A 225 -0.28 -0.52 19.25
C ILE A 225 0.17 -0.39 17.80
N TYR A 226 -0.76 -0.35 16.90
CA TYR A 226 -0.51 0.10 15.54
C TYR A 226 -1.73 0.82 14.96
N THR A 227 -1.48 1.81 14.11
CA THR A 227 -2.47 2.40 13.23
C THR A 227 -2.39 1.74 11.86
N PHE A 228 -3.47 1.72 11.13
CA PHE A 228 -3.51 1.39 9.71
C PHE A 228 -4.65 2.20 9.10
N GLY A 229 -4.33 3.35 8.56
CA GLY A 229 -5.33 4.31 8.12
C GLY A 229 -4.83 5.28 7.06
N PRO A 230 -5.77 6.02 6.44
CA PRO A 230 -5.44 7.02 5.45
C PRO A 230 -4.71 8.21 6.07
N THR A 231 -3.76 8.74 5.32
CA THR A 231 -3.02 9.97 5.60
C THR A 231 -3.02 10.85 4.35
N PHE A 232 -2.83 12.15 4.56
CA PHE A 232 -3.00 13.15 3.52
C PHE A 232 -1.83 14.13 3.52
N ARG A 233 -1.26 14.41 2.34
CA ARG A 233 -0.19 15.40 2.17
C ARG A 233 -0.50 16.27 0.96
N ALA A 234 -0.53 17.58 1.15
CA ALA A 234 -0.82 18.56 0.10
C ALA A 234 0.42 18.97 -0.71
N GLU A 235 1.51 18.21 -0.60
CA GLU A 235 2.76 18.47 -1.30
C GLU A 235 2.56 18.54 -2.82
N ASN A 236 3.04 19.60 -3.43
CA ASN A 236 3.02 19.76 -4.89
C ASN A 236 4.13 18.92 -5.56
N SER A 237 4.04 17.60 -5.40
CA SER A 237 5.01 16.63 -5.91
C SER A 237 4.38 15.75 -7.00
N ASN A 238 4.97 15.76 -8.19
CA ASN A 238 4.49 15.04 -9.38
C ASN A 238 5.35 13.80 -9.71
N THR A 239 5.88 13.12 -8.70
CA THR A 239 6.70 11.93 -8.88
C THR A 239 5.85 10.66 -9.02
N THR A 240 6.50 9.54 -9.34
CA THR A 240 5.88 8.21 -9.39
C THR A 240 5.60 7.61 -8.01
N ARG A 241 6.04 8.26 -6.93
CA ARG A 241 6.01 7.74 -5.56
C ARG A 241 5.14 8.56 -4.60
N HIS A 242 4.60 9.71 -5.06
CA HIS A 242 3.79 10.60 -4.23
C HIS A 242 2.32 10.55 -4.66
N ALA A 243 1.46 10.47 -3.67
CA ALA A 243 0.01 10.65 -3.77
C ALA A 243 -0.43 11.56 -2.63
N ALA A 244 -1.49 12.34 -2.85
CA ALA A 244 -2.04 13.24 -1.84
C ALA A 244 -2.83 12.51 -0.75
N GLU A 245 -3.35 11.32 -1.07
CA GLU A 245 -4.02 10.40 -0.16
C GLU A 245 -3.38 9.02 -0.30
N PHE A 246 -2.95 8.45 0.81
CA PHE A 246 -2.33 7.12 0.89
C PHE A 246 -2.53 6.54 2.29
N TRP A 247 -2.16 5.29 2.51
CA TRP A 247 -2.34 4.64 3.81
C TRP A 247 -1.00 4.42 4.50
N MET A 248 -0.99 4.66 5.82
CA MET A 248 0.18 4.41 6.67
C MET A 248 -0.11 3.29 7.67
N ILE A 249 0.91 2.50 7.93
CA ILE A 249 0.98 1.54 9.03
C ILE A 249 2.00 2.09 10.03
N GLU A 250 1.56 2.39 11.25
CA GLU A 250 2.38 3.10 12.22
C GLU A 250 2.28 2.38 13.58
N PRO A 251 3.14 1.38 13.85
CA PRO A 251 3.26 0.77 15.18
C PRO A 251 3.98 1.72 16.14
N GLU A 252 3.55 1.70 17.42
CA GLU A 252 4.22 2.38 18.53
C GLU A 252 4.36 1.40 19.71
N MET A 253 5.54 1.32 20.27
CA MET A 253 5.91 0.32 21.26
C MET A 253 6.52 0.98 22.50
N ALA A 254 5.83 0.90 23.64
CA ALA A 254 6.39 1.33 24.92
C ALA A 254 7.43 0.34 25.45
N PHE A 255 8.42 0.85 26.19
CA PHE A 255 9.57 0.12 26.73
C PHE A 255 10.52 -0.42 25.64
N ALA A 256 10.40 0.08 24.40
CA ALA A 256 11.23 -0.27 23.28
C ALA A 256 12.25 0.83 22.96
N ASP A 257 13.40 0.43 22.45
CA ASP A 257 14.42 1.31 21.91
C ASP A 257 14.51 1.19 20.38
N LEU A 258 15.45 1.90 19.76
CA LEU A 258 15.65 1.88 18.30
C LEU A 258 15.97 0.47 17.78
N SER A 259 16.71 -0.35 18.55
CA SER A 259 17.04 -1.72 18.16
C SER A 259 15.82 -2.63 18.14
N ASP A 260 14.91 -2.45 19.10
CA ASP A 260 13.63 -3.16 19.13
C ASP A 260 12.76 -2.79 17.93
N ASP A 261 12.73 -1.49 17.58
CA ASP A 261 11.99 -0.95 16.45
C ASP A 261 12.47 -1.56 15.13
N MET A 262 13.78 -1.53 14.88
CA MET A 262 14.40 -2.14 13.70
C MET A 262 14.07 -3.64 13.56
N ARG A 263 14.10 -4.39 14.69
CA ARG A 263 13.77 -5.82 14.69
C ARG A 263 12.33 -6.08 14.28
N VAL A 264 11.37 -5.32 14.81
CA VAL A 264 9.97 -5.45 14.45
C VAL A 264 9.73 -5.07 12.99
N ALA A 265 10.43 -4.04 12.50
CA ALA A 265 10.35 -3.63 11.08
C ALA A 265 10.89 -4.73 10.13
N GLU A 266 12.04 -5.33 10.44
CA GLU A 266 12.61 -6.44 9.67
C GLU A 266 11.68 -7.66 9.68
N ASP A 267 11.19 -8.07 10.84
CA ASP A 267 10.28 -9.20 11.01
C ASP A 267 8.97 -8.98 10.22
N MET A 268 8.43 -7.78 10.23
CA MET A 268 7.21 -7.44 9.50
C MET A 268 7.41 -7.54 7.99
N ILE A 269 8.49 -6.97 7.46
CA ILE A 269 8.77 -7.04 6.02
C ILE A 269 8.90 -8.50 5.57
N LYS A 270 9.68 -9.29 6.28
CA LYS A 270 9.90 -10.72 5.97
C LYS A 270 8.59 -11.51 6.05
N PHE A 271 7.80 -11.28 7.10
CA PHE A 271 6.50 -11.93 7.26
C PHE A 271 5.53 -11.60 6.12
N VAL A 272 5.41 -10.32 5.75
CA VAL A 272 4.50 -9.90 4.69
C VAL A 272 4.92 -10.49 3.34
N ILE A 273 6.22 -10.50 3.03
CA ILE A 273 6.75 -11.14 1.80
C ILE A 273 6.38 -12.61 1.78
N SER A 274 6.70 -13.37 2.84
CA SER A 274 6.38 -14.80 2.94
C SER A 274 4.91 -15.06 2.77
N TYR A 275 4.07 -14.31 3.47
CA TYR A 275 2.62 -14.46 3.42
C TYR A 275 2.04 -14.23 2.03
N VAL A 276 2.53 -13.24 1.30
CA VAL A 276 2.09 -12.94 -0.08
C VAL A 276 2.54 -14.03 -1.05
N LEU A 277 3.78 -14.50 -0.95
CA LEU A 277 4.30 -15.58 -1.79
C LEU A 277 3.51 -16.89 -1.61
N GLU A 278 3.06 -17.17 -0.39
CA GLU A 278 2.26 -18.37 -0.06
C GLU A 278 0.80 -18.24 -0.50
N ASN A 279 0.19 -17.06 -0.38
CA ASN A 279 -1.25 -16.86 -0.55
C ASN A 279 -1.66 -16.23 -1.90
N ALA A 280 -0.70 -15.80 -2.72
CA ALA A 280 -0.92 -15.23 -4.05
C ALA A 280 0.09 -15.75 -5.10
N PRO A 281 0.37 -17.06 -5.17
CA PRO A 281 1.44 -17.57 -6.03
C PRO A 281 1.20 -17.29 -7.52
N GLU A 282 -0.04 -17.31 -7.99
CA GLU A 282 -0.37 -17.06 -9.40
C GLU A 282 -0.19 -15.58 -9.77
N GLU A 283 -0.66 -14.67 -8.91
CA GLU A 283 -0.49 -13.24 -9.08
C GLU A 283 1.01 -12.86 -9.05
N MET A 284 1.77 -13.44 -8.13
CA MET A 284 3.20 -13.18 -8.01
C MET A 284 3.99 -13.73 -9.20
N ALA A 285 3.63 -14.90 -9.73
CA ALA A 285 4.18 -15.42 -10.97
C ALA A 285 3.85 -14.51 -12.17
N PHE A 286 2.62 -13.97 -12.22
CA PHE A 286 2.23 -13.00 -13.23
C PHE A 286 3.07 -11.72 -13.16
N PHE A 287 3.28 -11.15 -11.98
CA PHE A 287 4.12 -9.96 -11.83
C PHE A 287 5.56 -10.23 -12.25
N ASN A 288 6.13 -11.36 -11.83
CA ASN A 288 7.50 -11.72 -12.21
C ASN A 288 7.67 -11.94 -13.72
N GLN A 289 6.63 -12.42 -14.40
CA GLN A 289 6.68 -12.66 -15.84
C GLN A 289 6.44 -11.39 -16.67
N PHE A 290 5.48 -10.54 -16.27
CA PHE A 290 4.95 -9.49 -17.13
C PHE A 290 5.24 -8.07 -16.66
N VAL A 291 5.60 -7.87 -15.39
CA VAL A 291 5.81 -6.55 -14.79
C VAL A 291 7.30 -6.33 -14.46
N ASP A 292 7.88 -7.18 -13.65
CA ASP A 292 9.26 -7.04 -13.17
C ASP A 292 9.96 -8.39 -13.14
N LYS A 293 10.76 -8.67 -14.18
CA LYS A 293 11.55 -9.89 -14.27
C LYS A 293 12.64 -9.87 -13.20
N GLY A 294 12.62 -10.85 -12.30
CA GLY A 294 13.53 -10.92 -11.15
C GLY A 294 12.88 -10.46 -9.84
N LEU A 295 11.58 -10.12 -9.86
CA LEU A 295 10.81 -9.78 -8.65
C LEU A 295 10.90 -10.88 -7.58
N LEU A 296 10.65 -12.12 -7.95
CA LEU A 296 10.66 -13.25 -7.00
C LEU A 296 12.05 -13.48 -6.41
N ASP A 297 13.12 -13.37 -7.21
CA ASP A 297 14.49 -13.52 -6.74
C ASP A 297 14.84 -12.41 -5.73
N ARG A 298 14.45 -11.16 -6.03
CA ARG A 298 14.66 -10.03 -5.13
C ARG A 298 13.90 -10.20 -3.80
N LEU A 299 12.63 -10.58 -3.85
CA LEU A 299 11.83 -10.78 -2.64
C LEU A 299 12.35 -11.95 -1.79
N ASN A 300 12.74 -13.07 -2.41
CA ASN A 300 13.37 -14.19 -1.72
C ASN A 300 14.71 -13.79 -1.09
N HIS A 301 15.51 -12.99 -1.78
CA HIS A 301 16.76 -12.47 -1.23
C HIS A 301 16.50 -11.61 0.01
N VAL A 302 15.55 -10.68 -0.02
CA VAL A 302 15.20 -9.86 1.15
C VAL A 302 14.69 -10.72 2.30
N MET A 303 13.81 -11.68 2.03
CA MET A 303 13.25 -12.56 3.05
C MET A 303 14.32 -13.40 3.78
N THR A 304 15.37 -13.82 3.07
CA THR A 304 16.41 -14.72 3.60
C THR A 304 17.66 -13.98 4.10
N SER A 305 17.82 -12.69 3.78
CA SER A 305 18.97 -11.90 4.21
C SER A 305 18.81 -11.43 5.66
N GLU A 306 19.91 -11.35 6.39
CA GLU A 306 20.04 -10.52 7.57
C GLU A 306 20.21 -9.06 7.11
N PHE A 307 19.45 -8.12 7.66
CA PHE A 307 19.53 -6.72 7.27
C PHE A 307 20.84 -6.09 7.79
N GLY A 308 21.45 -5.26 6.97
CA GLY A 308 22.66 -4.52 7.37
C GLY A 308 22.31 -3.35 8.26
N HIS A 309 23.32 -2.87 9.00
CA HIS A 309 23.21 -1.68 9.84
C HIS A 309 24.37 -0.76 9.54
N VAL A 310 24.09 0.53 9.40
CA VAL A 310 25.08 1.57 9.17
C VAL A 310 24.56 2.90 9.72
N THR A 311 25.43 3.70 10.36
CA THR A 311 25.04 5.05 10.77
C THR A 311 24.98 5.97 9.55
N TYR A 312 24.17 7.02 9.61
CA TYR A 312 24.10 8.03 8.55
C TYR A 312 25.51 8.62 8.25
N THR A 313 26.28 8.91 9.29
CA THR A 313 27.64 9.43 9.14
C THR A 313 28.55 8.47 8.36
N GLU A 314 28.46 7.17 8.62
CA GLU A 314 29.22 6.16 7.87
C GLU A 314 28.69 5.97 6.46
N ALA A 315 27.36 5.96 6.29
CA ALA A 315 26.71 5.86 4.98
C ALA A 315 27.14 7.02 4.08
N VAL A 316 27.14 8.26 4.58
CA VAL A 316 27.62 9.43 3.85
C VAL A 316 29.07 9.26 3.43
N LYS A 317 29.97 8.83 4.33
CA LYS A 317 31.40 8.58 3.98
C LYS A 317 31.57 7.53 2.89
N LEU A 318 30.74 6.48 2.89
CA LEU A 318 30.74 5.45 1.84
C LEU A 318 30.27 6.02 0.50
N LEU A 319 29.20 6.82 0.52
CA LEU A 319 28.62 7.42 -0.68
C LEU A 319 29.50 8.52 -1.28
N GLU A 320 30.15 9.35 -0.46
CA GLU A 320 31.05 10.42 -0.91
C GLU A 320 32.16 9.89 -1.81
N GLN A 321 32.64 8.65 -1.61
CA GLN A 321 33.65 8.00 -2.45
C GLN A 321 33.13 7.74 -3.88
N HIS A 322 31.83 7.86 -4.10
CA HIS A 322 31.15 7.60 -5.37
C HIS A 322 30.33 8.79 -5.86
N ASN A 323 30.60 9.98 -5.37
CA ASN A 323 29.86 11.21 -5.69
C ASN A 323 29.84 11.52 -7.21
N ASP A 324 30.82 11.02 -7.96
CA ASP A 324 30.85 11.12 -9.42
C ASP A 324 29.67 10.42 -10.12
N LYS A 325 29.04 9.45 -9.47
CA LYS A 325 27.94 8.62 -10.01
C LYS A 325 26.53 9.20 -9.72
N PHE A 326 26.43 10.21 -8.85
CA PHE A 326 25.15 10.75 -8.41
C PHE A 326 24.83 12.08 -9.07
N ASP A 327 23.55 12.28 -9.40
CA ASP A 327 23.04 13.57 -9.85
C ASP A 327 23.06 14.58 -8.69
N TYR A 328 22.63 14.17 -7.49
CA TYR A 328 22.70 14.92 -6.26
C TYR A 328 23.94 14.53 -5.45
N LYS A 329 24.80 15.50 -5.16
CA LYS A 329 26.03 15.24 -4.41
C LYS A 329 25.74 15.01 -2.94
N VAL A 330 26.31 13.95 -2.38
CA VAL A 330 26.20 13.63 -0.97
C VAL A 330 27.20 14.42 -0.16
N PHE A 331 26.75 14.94 0.97
CA PHE A 331 27.55 15.58 2.01
C PHE A 331 26.84 15.40 3.35
N TRP A 332 27.57 15.49 4.45
CA TRP A 332 26.96 15.36 5.78
C TRP A 332 25.92 16.45 6.05
N GLY A 333 24.72 16.07 6.43
CA GLY A 333 23.58 16.96 6.66
C GLY A 333 22.60 17.05 5.47
N CYS A 334 22.89 16.41 4.31
CA CYS A 334 21.93 16.36 3.20
C CYS A 334 20.89 15.26 3.41
N ASP A 335 19.70 15.45 2.84
CA ASP A 335 18.74 14.36 2.68
C ASP A 335 19.25 13.35 1.65
N LEU A 336 19.28 12.06 2.01
CA LEU A 336 19.61 11.01 1.08
C LEU A 336 18.49 10.85 0.04
N GLN A 337 18.89 10.90 -1.23
CA GLN A 337 17.96 10.71 -2.33
C GLN A 337 17.87 9.23 -2.68
N THR A 338 16.82 8.82 -3.38
CA THR A 338 16.61 7.43 -3.80
C THR A 338 17.82 6.81 -4.51
N GLU A 339 18.59 7.58 -5.28
CA GLU A 339 19.80 7.09 -5.93
C GLU A 339 20.87 6.67 -4.91
N HIS A 340 20.99 7.40 -3.80
CA HIS A 340 21.92 7.11 -2.70
C HIS A 340 21.49 5.86 -1.94
N GLU A 341 20.20 5.77 -1.59
CA GLU A 341 19.59 4.65 -0.87
C GLU A 341 19.71 3.33 -1.65
N ARG A 342 19.43 3.38 -2.95
CA ARG A 342 19.60 2.24 -3.82
C ARG A 342 21.06 1.86 -4.00
N TYR A 343 21.97 2.83 -4.06
CA TYR A 343 23.40 2.55 -4.16
C TYR A 343 23.91 1.82 -2.91
N LEU A 344 23.46 2.22 -1.72
CA LEU A 344 23.75 1.52 -0.47
C LEU A 344 23.28 0.07 -0.53
N THR A 345 22.01 -0.17 -0.86
CA THR A 345 21.41 -1.51 -0.84
C THR A 345 21.85 -2.41 -1.98
N GLU A 346 22.08 -1.86 -3.18
CA GLU A 346 22.34 -2.65 -4.40
C GLU A 346 23.84 -2.81 -4.72
N GLN A 347 24.67 -1.82 -4.36
CA GLN A 347 26.08 -1.83 -4.72
C GLN A 347 27.00 -2.09 -3.53
N ILE A 348 26.75 -1.46 -2.38
CA ILE A 348 27.62 -1.53 -1.20
C ILE A 348 27.28 -2.76 -0.36
N PHE A 349 26.07 -2.82 0.20
CA PHE A 349 25.66 -3.89 1.12
C PHE A 349 25.09 -5.11 0.42
N LYS A 350 24.52 -4.94 -0.77
CA LYS A 350 23.85 -5.99 -1.59
C LYS A 350 22.77 -6.73 -0.81
N ARG A 351 22.07 -6.03 0.08
CA ARG A 351 20.99 -6.52 0.94
C ARG A 351 20.23 -5.32 1.54
N PRO A 352 19.07 -5.54 2.18
CA PRO A 352 18.41 -4.47 2.94
C PRO A 352 19.32 -3.90 4.03
N VAL A 353 19.17 -2.60 4.32
CA VAL A 353 20.04 -1.87 5.27
C VAL A 353 19.21 -0.91 6.11
N PHE A 354 19.43 -0.92 7.41
CA PHE A 354 19.01 0.17 8.28
C PHE A 354 20.10 1.25 8.31
N VAL A 355 19.71 2.48 8.00
CA VAL A 355 20.54 3.67 8.21
C VAL A 355 20.04 4.36 9.47
N THR A 356 20.92 4.63 10.43
CA THR A 356 20.54 5.18 11.76
C THR A 356 21.28 6.48 12.07
N ASP A 357 20.86 7.15 13.14
CA ASP A 357 21.56 8.28 13.73
C ASP A 357 21.73 9.45 12.76
N TYR A 358 20.60 9.93 12.24
CA TYR A 358 20.53 11.04 11.31
C TYR A 358 20.79 12.39 11.99
N PRO A 359 21.31 13.40 11.26
CA PRO A 359 21.38 14.77 11.77
C PRO A 359 20.00 15.26 12.22
N LYS A 360 19.96 15.91 13.39
CA LYS A 360 18.70 16.40 13.97
C LYS A 360 18.01 17.46 13.10
N GLU A 361 18.77 18.19 12.28
CA GLU A 361 18.28 19.28 11.44
C GLU A 361 17.35 18.80 10.32
N ILE A 362 17.50 17.54 9.88
CA ILE A 362 16.72 16.95 8.79
C ILE A 362 15.68 15.94 9.27
N LYS A 363 15.44 15.85 10.57
CA LYS A 363 14.47 14.90 11.15
C LYS A 363 13.50 15.61 12.09
N ALA A 364 12.35 15.01 12.32
CA ALA A 364 11.24 15.57 13.08
C ALA A 364 11.56 15.83 14.57
N PHE A 365 10.80 16.73 15.18
CA PHE A 365 11.00 17.23 16.53
C PHE A 365 10.88 16.18 17.64
N TYR A 366 10.08 15.14 17.41
CA TYR A 366 9.76 14.11 18.40
C TYR A 366 10.81 13.01 18.51
N MET A 367 11.81 13.00 17.66
CA MET A 367 12.84 11.95 17.66
C MET A 367 13.85 12.18 18.80
N LYS A 368 14.22 11.08 19.46
CA LYS A 368 15.13 11.13 20.60
C LYS A 368 16.50 11.69 20.21
N LEU A 369 16.92 12.74 20.91
CA LEU A 369 18.25 13.32 20.75
C LEU A 369 19.31 12.36 21.29
N ASN A 370 20.34 12.06 20.51
CA ASN A 370 21.48 11.26 20.93
C ASN A 370 22.42 12.05 21.86
N GLU A 371 23.30 11.37 22.58
CA GLU A 371 24.23 11.97 23.56
C GLU A 371 25.21 12.98 22.92
N ASP A 372 25.45 12.87 21.60
CA ASP A 372 26.30 13.82 20.86
C ASP A 372 25.65 15.20 20.65
N GLY A 373 24.36 15.33 20.92
CA GLY A 373 23.58 16.55 20.75
C GLY A 373 23.41 17.01 19.28
N LYS A 374 23.83 16.19 18.31
CA LYS A 374 23.83 16.51 16.88
C LYS A 374 22.96 15.56 16.06
N THR A 375 22.85 14.31 16.50
CA THR A 375 22.09 13.29 15.81
C THR A 375 20.87 12.86 16.63
N VAL A 376 19.92 12.21 15.99
CA VAL A 376 18.73 11.64 16.61
C VAL A 376 18.66 10.14 16.33
N ALA A 377 18.07 9.39 17.26
CA ALA A 377 17.85 7.95 17.16
C ALA A 377 16.74 7.62 16.15
N ALA A 378 16.95 8.06 14.90
CA ALA A 378 16.11 7.75 13.75
C ALA A 378 16.62 6.51 13.02
N MET A 379 15.76 5.84 12.30
CA MET A 379 16.13 4.79 11.36
C MET A 379 15.32 4.87 10.08
N ASP A 380 15.97 4.64 8.95
CA ASP A 380 15.31 4.37 7.68
C ASP A 380 15.69 2.96 7.22
N CYS A 381 14.68 2.12 6.93
CA CYS A 381 14.89 0.80 6.36
C CYS A 381 14.89 0.92 4.83
N LEU A 382 16.04 0.64 4.24
CA LEU A 382 16.26 0.68 2.81
C LEU A 382 16.22 -0.73 2.23
N VAL A 383 15.51 -0.90 1.11
CA VAL A 383 15.45 -2.17 0.39
C VAL A 383 15.88 -2.01 -1.08
N PRO A 384 16.48 -3.06 -1.69
CA PRO A 384 16.87 -3.01 -3.10
C PRO A 384 15.66 -2.73 -4.01
N GLY A 385 15.84 -1.89 -5.01
CA GLY A 385 14.84 -1.56 -6.03
C GLY A 385 13.98 -0.34 -5.72
N ILE A 386 13.71 -0.02 -4.45
CA ILE A 386 12.87 1.12 -4.08
C ILE A 386 13.57 2.16 -3.20
N GLY A 387 14.59 1.78 -2.43
CA GLY A 387 15.20 2.62 -1.39
C GLY A 387 14.43 2.55 -0.09
N GLU A 388 14.17 3.68 0.55
CA GLU A 388 13.42 3.75 1.80
C GLU A 388 12.00 3.17 1.67
N ILE A 389 11.67 2.20 2.53
CA ILE A 389 10.34 1.59 2.64
C ILE A 389 9.70 1.85 4.01
N ILE A 390 10.51 2.00 5.06
CA ILE A 390 10.12 2.32 6.44
C ILE A 390 11.00 3.44 6.95
N GLY A 391 10.39 4.43 7.59
CA GLY A 391 11.07 5.42 8.42
C GLY A 391 10.56 5.34 9.86
N GLY A 392 11.46 5.40 10.85
CA GLY A 392 11.10 5.28 12.25
C GLY A 392 12.08 5.96 13.19
N SER A 393 11.79 5.90 14.48
CA SER A 393 12.71 6.40 15.51
C SER A 393 12.36 5.91 16.90
N GLN A 394 13.31 5.94 17.80
CA GLN A 394 13.02 6.09 19.20
C GLN A 394 12.48 7.49 19.45
N ARG A 395 11.46 7.62 20.29
CA ARG A 395 10.79 8.90 20.58
C ARG A 395 11.47 9.59 21.74
N GLU A 396 11.51 10.93 21.73
CA GLU A 396 12.02 11.70 22.87
C GLU A 396 11.08 11.50 24.08
N ASP A 397 11.61 10.96 25.14
CA ASP A 397 10.88 10.62 26.38
C ASP A 397 11.14 11.62 27.51
N ASN A 398 12.05 12.59 27.31
CA ASN A 398 12.33 13.66 28.27
C ASN A 398 11.53 14.92 27.93
N TYR A 399 10.77 15.43 28.90
CA TYR A 399 9.91 16.59 28.75
C TYR A 399 10.69 17.86 28.34
N ASP A 400 11.78 18.17 29.09
CA ASP A 400 12.54 19.39 28.87
C ASP A 400 13.26 19.40 27.52
N THR A 401 13.80 18.25 27.12
CA THR A 401 14.46 18.07 25.81
C THR A 401 13.46 18.24 24.67
N LEU A 402 12.27 17.62 24.78
CA LEU A 402 11.22 17.75 23.78
C LEU A 402 10.74 19.19 23.65
N LEU A 403 10.46 19.87 24.78
CA LEU A 403 10.04 21.25 24.79
C LEU A 403 11.10 22.19 24.20
N ALA A 404 12.37 21.97 24.52
CA ALA A 404 13.48 22.73 23.95
C ALA A 404 13.54 22.56 22.43
N ARG A 405 13.34 21.32 21.93
CA ARG A 405 13.35 21.02 20.50
C ARG A 405 12.16 21.67 19.77
N MET A 406 10.97 21.65 20.36
CA MET A 406 9.80 22.37 19.83
C MET A 406 10.08 23.86 19.68
N ASN A 407 10.65 24.49 20.70
CA ASN A 407 11.01 25.92 20.68
C ASN A 407 12.08 26.22 19.63
N GLU A 408 13.10 25.36 19.50
CA GLU A 408 14.17 25.50 18.48
C GLU A 408 13.57 25.54 17.06
N LEU A 409 12.53 24.74 16.81
CA LEU A 409 11.86 24.65 15.51
C LEU A 409 10.71 25.66 15.34
N GLY A 410 10.43 26.49 16.34
CA GLY A 410 9.37 27.50 16.29
C GLY A 410 7.95 26.94 16.38
N LEU A 411 7.80 25.71 16.85
CA LEU A 411 6.49 25.13 17.12
C LEU A 411 5.86 25.77 18.36
N LYS A 412 4.55 25.83 18.39
CA LYS A 412 3.77 26.36 19.55
C LYS A 412 3.48 25.22 20.51
N PRO A 413 4.13 25.13 21.69
CA PRO A 413 3.91 24.03 22.64
C PRO A 413 2.45 23.87 23.08
N GLU A 414 1.65 24.95 23.02
CA GLU A 414 0.23 24.97 23.36
C GLU A 414 -0.60 24.04 22.46
N ASP A 415 -0.22 23.91 21.19
CA ASP A 415 -0.88 23.05 20.21
C ASP A 415 -0.59 21.55 20.46
N TYR A 416 0.47 21.26 21.23
CA TYR A 416 0.96 19.92 21.56
C TYR A 416 0.87 19.59 23.07
N GLY A 417 0.02 20.30 23.82
CA GLY A 417 -0.10 20.12 25.26
C GLY A 417 -0.35 18.67 25.67
N PHE A 418 -1.23 17.95 24.96
CA PHE A 418 -1.52 16.54 25.19
C PHE A 418 -0.26 15.65 24.99
N TYR A 419 0.57 15.98 24.01
CA TYR A 419 1.76 15.23 23.68
C TYR A 419 2.89 15.44 24.71
N LEU A 420 3.02 16.67 25.21
CA LEU A 420 3.93 16.99 26.32
C LEU A 420 3.50 16.31 27.62
N ASP A 421 2.18 16.19 27.87
CA ASP A 421 1.66 15.49 29.06
C ASP A 421 2.06 14.03 29.10
N LEU A 422 2.25 13.36 27.95
CA LEU A 422 2.76 11.97 27.90
C LEU A 422 4.17 11.85 28.49
N ARG A 423 4.98 12.94 28.44
CA ARG A 423 6.34 12.97 29.03
C ARG A 423 6.33 13.31 30.51
N LYS A 424 5.23 13.91 30.96
CA LYS A 424 5.06 14.38 32.32
C LYS A 424 4.44 13.32 33.24
N TYR A 425 3.53 12.52 32.71
CA TYR A 425 2.73 11.58 33.47
C TYR A 425 3.07 10.12 33.15
N GLY A 426 4.24 9.65 33.64
CA GLY A 426 4.64 8.25 33.51
C GLY A 426 5.32 7.91 32.20
N SER A 427 6.15 8.84 31.69
CA SER A 427 6.94 8.61 30.47
C SER A 427 7.83 7.37 30.56
N THR A 428 7.97 6.70 29.44
CA THR A 428 8.94 5.61 29.25
C THR A 428 9.59 5.74 27.88
N ARG A 429 10.76 5.11 27.70
CA ARG A 429 11.31 4.95 26.37
C ARG A 429 10.29 4.25 25.48
N HIS A 430 10.13 4.71 24.27
CA HIS A 430 9.24 4.12 23.29
C HIS A 430 9.73 4.41 21.86
N ALA A 431 9.36 3.58 20.94
CA ALA A 431 9.82 3.65 19.56
C ALA A 431 8.72 3.19 18.62
N GLY A 432 8.79 3.63 17.38
CA GLY A 432 7.83 3.27 16.36
C GLY A 432 8.29 3.70 14.98
N PHE A 433 7.61 3.20 13.97
CA PHE A 433 7.94 3.48 12.59
C PHE A 433 6.69 3.68 11.72
N GLY A 434 6.89 4.23 10.52
CA GLY A 434 5.86 4.34 9.48
C GLY A 434 6.22 3.52 8.26
N LEU A 435 5.29 2.68 7.79
CA LEU A 435 5.33 2.01 6.50
C LEU A 435 4.24 2.59 5.60
N GLY A 436 4.63 3.20 4.48
CA GLY A 436 3.69 3.57 3.43
C GLY A 436 3.11 2.33 2.74
N PHE A 437 1.80 2.11 2.87
CA PHE A 437 1.16 0.90 2.36
C PHE A 437 1.29 0.76 0.85
N GLU A 438 1.08 1.84 0.10
CA GLU A 438 1.22 1.86 -1.35
C GLU A 438 2.66 1.56 -1.79
N ARG A 439 3.65 2.09 -1.06
CA ARG A 439 5.06 1.81 -1.34
C ARG A 439 5.38 0.33 -1.12
N CYS A 440 4.81 -0.27 -0.08
CA CYS A 440 4.88 -1.71 0.17
C CYS A 440 4.24 -2.53 -0.97
N VAL A 441 3.03 -2.15 -1.43
CA VAL A 441 2.36 -2.81 -2.56
C VAL A 441 3.18 -2.67 -3.84
N MET A 442 3.72 -1.48 -4.14
CA MET A 442 4.64 -1.28 -5.29
C MET A 442 5.84 -2.22 -5.20
N TYR A 443 6.45 -2.32 -4.02
CA TYR A 443 7.62 -3.16 -3.79
C TYR A 443 7.34 -4.65 -4.05
N LEU A 444 6.22 -5.16 -3.51
CA LEU A 444 5.87 -6.57 -3.64
C LEU A 444 5.33 -6.96 -5.03
N THR A 445 4.81 -6.00 -5.80
CA THR A 445 4.25 -6.26 -7.14
C THR A 445 5.17 -5.89 -8.30
N GLY A 446 6.23 -5.13 -8.03
CA GLY A 446 7.11 -4.56 -9.06
C GLY A 446 6.47 -3.41 -9.85
N ILE A 447 5.30 -2.95 -9.45
CA ILE A 447 4.63 -1.80 -10.08
C ILE A 447 5.41 -0.52 -9.78
N SER A 448 5.77 0.24 -10.80
CA SER A 448 6.69 1.38 -10.69
C SER A 448 6.01 2.72 -10.36
N ASN A 449 4.69 2.79 -10.35
CA ASN A 449 3.96 4.05 -10.14
C ASN A 449 2.84 3.87 -9.11
N ILE A 450 2.83 4.72 -8.08
CA ILE A 450 1.86 4.69 -6.98
C ILE A 450 0.40 4.80 -7.46
N ARG A 451 0.16 5.51 -8.58
CA ARG A 451 -1.16 5.64 -9.19
C ARG A 451 -1.75 4.30 -9.64
N ASP A 452 -0.90 3.28 -9.81
CA ASP A 452 -1.30 1.96 -10.31
C ASP A 452 -1.50 0.93 -9.20
N VAL A 453 -1.25 1.31 -7.96
CA VAL A 453 -1.54 0.49 -6.76
C VAL A 453 -2.64 1.09 -5.88
N LEU A 454 -3.13 2.28 -6.23
CA LEU A 454 -4.29 2.92 -5.61
C LEU A 454 -5.55 2.64 -6.45
N PRO A 455 -6.70 2.32 -5.84
CA PRO A 455 -7.96 2.14 -6.57
C PRO A 455 -8.34 3.39 -7.39
N PHE A 456 -8.40 4.53 -6.72
CA PHE A 456 -8.70 5.84 -7.29
C PHE A 456 -7.66 6.85 -6.78
N PRO A 457 -6.56 7.05 -7.51
CA PRO A 457 -5.44 7.86 -7.02
C PRO A 457 -5.82 9.34 -6.88
N ARG A 458 -5.44 9.93 -5.74
CA ARG A 458 -5.51 11.37 -5.50
C ARG A 458 -4.10 11.93 -5.63
N THR A 459 -3.88 12.75 -6.64
CA THR A 459 -2.57 13.35 -6.92
C THR A 459 -2.75 14.79 -7.40
N VAL A 460 -1.68 15.54 -7.48
CA VAL A 460 -1.72 16.91 -8.01
C VAL A 460 -2.46 16.95 -9.35
N GLY A 461 -3.49 17.77 -9.44
CA GLY A 461 -4.31 17.94 -10.65
C GLY A 461 -5.23 16.76 -10.99
N ASN A 462 -5.38 15.76 -10.11
CA ASN A 462 -6.25 14.61 -10.35
C ASN A 462 -7.06 14.22 -9.11
N CYS A 463 -8.38 14.30 -9.23
CA CYS A 463 -9.36 13.85 -8.24
C CYS A 463 -10.57 13.17 -8.92
N GLU A 464 -10.32 12.50 -10.05
CA GLU A 464 -11.35 11.85 -10.84
C GLU A 464 -11.90 10.59 -10.16
N LEU A 465 -13.26 10.48 -10.10
CA LEU A 465 -14.10 9.44 -9.50
C LEU A 465 -14.04 9.33 -7.97
#